data_a7fca45a6588933dd37c61273c9807bf
#
_entry.id   a7fca45a6588933dd37c61273c9807bf
#
_cell.length_a   1.000
_cell.length_b   1.000
_cell.length_c   1.000
_cell.angle_alpha   90.00
_cell.angle_beta   90.00
_cell.angle_gamma   90.00
#
_symmetry.space_group_name_H-M   'P 1'
#
loop_
_entity.id
_entity.type
_entity.pdbx_description
1 polymer ?
#
loop_
_entity_poly.entity_id
_entity_poly.type
_entity_poly.pdbx_seq_one_letter_code
_entity_poly.pdbx_strand_id
1 'polypeptide(L)'
;MQIIEICIEIASIFNFLLAKLQNSLNFFLPLQKEFKKQHEKMISFAVSLVALILGYLLYGRFVERVVAPDDRVTPAVAKADGLDYIVLPNWKVFMIQFLNIAGTGPIFGAIMGAKFGPVAYLWIVLGCIFAGAVHDYLSGMLSMRNDGAGLPELIGKYLGKTTRSVMLVFTVLLLIMVGTVFVYSPAEILHSIGGETMMWVAIIFCYYIIATMLPIDKIIGKVYPLFAFSLLFMAAALMVVLFIKWSQLPELWSHLYNMGAEAQPEKWTDAIFPALFITIACGAISGFHATQTPLMARCVKSEKMGRPIFYGAMITEGVVALIWATVASWFFYAPTPGYELIAGADKGFYTSAPAVVNLVCNDWLGVAGAILAMLGVVAAPITSGDTAFRSGRLIVADWLKLDQRPIVKRLYICIPLFLCSVAMLVWQIENPDGFNTIWQYFGWSNQALSVFTLWALTVYLVREHKPFWITLIPALFMTTVCSTYVFVSKQMFGLGDVGYFFGLGCLGIACIWFGAWYNKENKQSIK
;
A
#
# COMPACT_ATOMS: atom_id res chain seq x y z
N MET A 1 -22.46 28.82 7.67
CA MET A 1 -22.00 29.87 6.76
C MET A 1 -20.49 29.87 6.61
N GLN A 2 -19.69 29.99 7.68
CA GLN A 2 -18.20 29.97 7.60
C GLN A 2 -17.60 28.70 6.95
N ILE A 3 -18.18 27.53 7.07
CA ILE A 3 -17.65 26.29 6.47
C ILE A 3 -17.90 26.25 4.95
N ILE A 4 -19.03 26.78 4.51
CA ILE A 4 -19.29 26.93 3.06
C ILE A 4 -18.31 27.93 2.45
N GLU A 5 -17.99 29.01 3.17
CA GLU A 5 -16.94 29.95 2.78
C GLU A 5 -15.55 29.30 2.70
N ILE A 6 -15.19 28.48 3.71
CA ILE A 6 -13.92 27.72 3.70
C ILE A 6 -13.88 26.71 2.54
N CYS A 7 -14.98 26.00 2.26
CA CYS A 7 -15.05 25.08 1.11
C CYS A 7 -14.97 25.83 -0.23
N ILE A 8 -15.58 27.01 -0.32
CA ILE A 8 -15.50 27.88 -1.51
C ILE A 8 -14.10 28.46 -1.64
N GLU A 9 -13.45 28.88 -0.55
CA GLU A 9 -12.05 29.32 -0.56
C GLU A 9 -11.11 28.19 -0.95
N ILE A 10 -11.28 26.97 -0.41
CA ILE A 10 -10.46 25.81 -0.80
C ILE A 10 -10.66 25.47 -2.28
N ALA A 11 -11.90 25.49 -2.78
CA ALA A 11 -12.18 25.28 -4.20
C ALA A 11 -11.62 26.42 -5.06
N SER A 12 -11.66 27.65 -4.59
CA SER A 12 -11.08 28.83 -5.24
C SER A 12 -9.55 28.76 -5.25
N ILE A 13 -8.92 28.38 -4.13
CA ILE A 13 -7.48 28.16 -4.02
C ILE A 13 -7.04 27.00 -4.93
N PHE A 14 -7.82 25.93 -4.99
CA PHE A 14 -7.54 24.78 -5.87
C PHE A 14 -7.63 25.16 -7.35
N ASN A 15 -8.68 25.90 -7.73
CA ASN A 15 -8.82 26.45 -9.10
C ASN A 15 -7.74 27.48 -9.41
N PHE A 16 -7.36 28.33 -8.45
CA PHE A 16 -6.24 29.28 -8.61
C PHE A 16 -4.89 28.58 -8.74
N LEU A 17 -4.67 27.51 -7.96
CA LEU A 17 -3.47 26.66 -8.07
C LEU A 17 -3.44 25.92 -9.40
N LEU A 18 -4.58 25.37 -9.86
CA LEU A 18 -4.70 24.75 -11.17
C LEU A 18 -4.44 25.75 -12.31
N ALA A 19 -5.01 26.95 -12.25
CA ALA A 19 -4.76 28.01 -13.23
C ALA A 19 -3.32 28.50 -13.20
N LYS A 20 -2.70 28.63 -12.01
CA LYS A 20 -1.27 28.94 -11.87
C LYS A 20 -0.38 27.80 -12.36
N LEU A 21 -0.72 26.53 -12.10
CA LEU A 21 -0.03 25.37 -12.64
C LEU A 21 -0.13 25.37 -14.18
N GLN A 22 -1.29 25.64 -14.72
CA GLN A 22 -1.54 25.70 -16.16
C GLN A 22 -0.80 26.85 -16.83
N ASN A 23 -0.76 28.04 -16.19
CA ASN A 23 0.04 29.16 -16.64
C ASN A 23 1.57 28.96 -16.49
N SER A 24 1.99 28.27 -15.40
CA SER A 24 3.39 27.87 -15.24
C SER A 24 3.79 26.79 -16.26
N LEU A 25 2.90 25.86 -16.57
CA LEU A 25 3.09 24.88 -17.65
C LEU A 25 3.21 25.56 -19.01
N ASN A 26 2.41 26.60 -19.29
CA ASN A 26 2.50 27.39 -20.52
C ASN A 26 3.79 28.23 -20.60
N PHE A 27 4.33 28.69 -19.48
CA PHE A 27 5.65 29.34 -19.40
C PHE A 27 6.80 28.39 -19.72
N PHE A 28 6.64 27.07 -19.40
CA PHE A 28 7.62 26.03 -19.71
C PHE A 28 7.49 25.45 -21.13
N LEU A 29 6.43 25.79 -21.88
CA LEU A 29 6.23 25.33 -23.27
C LEU A 29 7.38 25.68 -24.25
N PRO A 30 8.04 26.84 -24.18
CA PRO A 30 9.21 27.14 -25.02
C PRO A 30 10.45 26.32 -24.63
N LEU A 31 10.67 26.12 -23.31
CA LEU A 31 11.71 25.24 -22.77
C LEU A 31 11.46 23.78 -23.17
N GLN A 32 10.21 23.35 -23.21
CA GLN A 32 9.80 22.02 -23.65
C GLN A 32 10.19 21.72 -25.12
N LYS A 33 10.16 22.72 -26.00
CA LYS A 33 10.57 22.55 -27.41
C LYS A 33 12.10 22.41 -27.59
N GLU A 34 12.89 23.06 -26.77
CA GLU A 34 14.34 22.91 -26.80
C GLU A 34 14.81 21.63 -26.10
N PHE A 35 14.16 21.22 -25.00
CA PHE A 35 14.46 19.93 -24.33
C PHE A 35 14.02 18.71 -25.14
N LYS A 36 13.01 18.82 -26.02
CA LYS A 36 12.58 17.72 -26.91
C LYS A 36 13.65 17.23 -27.90
N LYS A 37 14.73 17.98 -28.06
CA LYS A 37 15.88 17.62 -28.92
C LYS A 37 17.03 16.92 -28.19
N GLN A 38 17.00 16.85 -26.86
CA GLN A 38 18.04 16.26 -26.05
C GLN A 38 17.45 15.07 -25.28
N HIS A 39 17.89 13.88 -25.66
CA HIS A 39 17.68 12.57 -25.04
C HIS A 39 16.91 12.58 -23.72
N GLU A 40 15.66 12.11 -23.74
CA GLU A 40 14.87 11.82 -22.53
C GLU A 40 15.69 10.85 -21.67
N LYS A 41 16.09 11.31 -20.49
CA LYS A 41 16.93 10.60 -19.53
C LYS A 41 16.04 10.30 -18.32
N MET A 42 16.37 9.34 -17.49
CA MET A 42 15.63 8.94 -16.28
C MET A 42 15.62 10.03 -15.17
N ILE A 43 15.37 11.29 -15.51
CA ILE A 43 15.42 12.41 -14.56
C ILE A 43 14.22 12.34 -13.62
N SER A 44 13.02 12.01 -14.15
CA SER A 44 11.82 11.83 -13.32
C SER A 44 12.01 10.78 -12.22
N PHE A 45 12.67 9.67 -12.55
CA PHE A 45 13.04 8.65 -11.55
C PHE A 45 13.99 9.21 -10.50
N ALA A 46 15.09 9.86 -10.92
CA ALA A 46 16.09 10.39 -9.99
C ALA A 46 15.49 11.45 -9.06
N VAL A 47 14.70 12.39 -9.59
CA VAL A 47 13.99 13.40 -8.80
C VAL A 47 13.00 12.76 -7.83
N SER A 48 12.24 11.77 -8.27
CA SER A 48 11.29 11.02 -7.43
C SER A 48 11.99 10.30 -6.27
N LEU A 49 13.14 9.68 -6.54
CA LEU A 49 13.94 9.01 -5.50
C LEU A 49 14.46 10.01 -4.46
N VAL A 50 15.00 11.14 -4.91
CA VAL A 50 15.45 12.22 -4.01
C VAL A 50 14.27 12.78 -3.21
N ALA A 51 13.10 12.96 -3.82
CA ALA A 51 11.90 13.44 -3.13
C ALA A 51 11.45 12.49 -2.01
N LEU A 52 11.47 11.16 -2.22
CA LEU A 52 11.17 10.18 -1.16
C LEU A 52 12.15 10.28 0.02
N ILE A 53 13.46 10.41 -0.27
CA ILE A 53 14.50 10.57 0.76
C ILE A 53 14.28 11.88 1.54
N LEU A 54 14.06 12.99 0.84
CA LEU A 54 13.77 14.28 1.47
C LEU A 54 12.44 14.25 2.25
N GLY A 55 11.44 13.53 1.75
CA GLY A 55 10.19 13.29 2.46
C GLY A 55 10.40 12.63 3.81
N TYR A 56 11.26 11.61 3.89
CA TYR A 56 11.64 10.99 5.17
C TYR A 56 12.38 11.96 6.09
N LEU A 57 13.36 12.70 5.54
CA LEU A 57 14.24 13.55 6.31
C LEU A 57 13.55 14.84 6.83
N LEU A 58 12.67 15.43 6.02
CA LEU A 58 12.04 16.73 6.31
C LEU A 58 10.62 16.54 6.84
N TYR A 59 9.72 15.98 6.01
CA TYR A 59 8.33 15.84 6.38
C TYR A 59 8.11 14.78 7.46
N GLY A 60 8.85 13.67 7.42
CA GLY A 60 8.83 12.66 8.48
C GLY A 60 9.24 13.21 9.86
N ARG A 61 10.24 14.12 9.91
CA ARG A 61 10.60 14.81 11.16
C ARG A 61 9.52 15.79 11.62
N PHE A 62 8.85 16.46 10.68
CA PHE A 62 7.71 17.32 11.03
C PHE A 62 6.58 16.50 11.64
N VAL A 63 6.18 15.38 11.01
CA VAL A 63 5.14 14.49 11.53
C VAL A 63 5.54 13.90 12.89
N GLU A 64 6.80 13.53 13.09
CA GLU A 64 7.31 13.07 14.38
C GLU A 64 7.15 14.13 15.48
N ARG A 65 7.43 15.41 15.19
CA ARG A 65 7.19 16.51 16.14
C ARG A 65 5.70 16.68 16.46
N VAL A 66 4.82 16.50 15.48
CA VAL A 66 3.36 16.53 15.69
C VAL A 66 2.92 15.40 16.61
N VAL A 67 3.42 14.18 16.37
CA VAL A 67 3.09 13.01 17.19
C VAL A 67 3.67 13.15 18.60
N ALA A 68 4.87 13.73 18.73
CA ALA A 68 5.60 13.92 19.99
C ALA A 68 5.77 12.59 20.76
N PRO A 69 6.65 11.67 20.26
CA PRO A 69 6.94 10.42 20.97
C PRO A 69 7.63 10.72 22.31
N ASP A 70 7.25 9.98 23.36
CA ASP A 70 7.80 10.15 24.71
C ASP A 70 8.45 8.85 25.26
N ASP A 71 8.80 8.83 26.53
CA ASP A 71 9.47 7.72 27.20
C ASP A 71 8.50 6.78 27.93
N ARG A 72 7.21 6.78 27.57
CA ARG A 72 6.23 5.83 28.13
C ARG A 72 6.61 4.38 27.84
N VAL A 73 6.24 3.52 28.79
CA VAL A 73 6.44 2.08 28.63
C VAL A 73 5.55 1.55 27.49
N THR A 74 6.16 0.90 26.52
CA THR A 74 5.43 0.34 25.38
C THR A 74 4.73 -0.97 25.73
N PRO A 75 3.68 -1.38 24.99
CA PRO A 75 3.00 -2.65 25.20
C PRO A 75 3.93 -3.87 25.15
N ALA A 76 4.97 -3.81 24.31
CA ALA A 76 5.99 -4.84 24.20
C ALA A 76 6.68 -5.15 25.54
N VAL A 77 6.86 -4.12 26.38
CA VAL A 77 7.49 -4.24 27.71
C VAL A 77 6.44 -4.49 28.78
N ALA A 78 5.33 -3.74 28.77
CA ALA A 78 4.31 -3.79 29.83
C ALA A 78 3.50 -5.10 29.83
N LYS A 79 3.31 -5.71 28.67
CA LYS A 79 2.43 -6.89 28.49
C LYS A 79 3.18 -8.11 27.92
N ALA A 80 4.49 -8.18 28.10
CA ALA A 80 5.30 -9.28 27.57
C ALA A 80 4.72 -10.65 27.95
N ASP A 81 4.32 -11.44 26.94
CA ASP A 81 3.71 -12.76 27.12
C ASP A 81 4.51 -13.89 26.46
N GLY A 82 5.59 -13.56 25.75
CA GLY A 82 6.42 -14.50 25.01
C GLY A 82 5.73 -15.10 23.77
N LEU A 83 4.61 -14.55 23.32
CA LEU A 83 3.84 -15.04 22.20
C LEU A 83 3.60 -13.97 21.13
N ASP A 84 2.82 -12.96 21.46
CA ASP A 84 2.46 -11.84 20.57
C ASP A 84 3.04 -10.50 21.07
N TYR A 85 3.43 -10.39 22.33
CA TYR A 85 4.11 -9.25 22.96
C TYR A 85 5.54 -9.62 23.33
N ILE A 86 6.49 -9.29 22.45
CA ILE A 86 7.91 -9.66 22.59
C ILE A 86 8.79 -8.48 22.19
N VAL A 87 9.69 -8.04 23.06
CA VAL A 87 10.67 -7.02 22.70
C VAL A 87 11.69 -7.56 21.71
N LEU A 88 11.73 -6.99 20.52
CA LEU A 88 12.70 -7.31 19.49
C LEU A 88 13.70 -6.16 19.27
N PRO A 89 14.94 -6.43 18.79
CA PRO A 89 15.88 -5.39 18.37
C PRO A 89 15.26 -4.50 17.26
N ASN A 90 15.45 -3.19 17.34
CA ASN A 90 14.80 -2.22 16.46
C ASN A 90 15.02 -2.49 14.96
N TRP A 91 16.23 -2.91 14.55
CA TRP A 91 16.51 -3.27 13.16
C TRP A 91 15.69 -4.47 12.68
N LYS A 92 15.43 -5.45 13.56
CA LYS A 92 14.56 -6.58 13.23
C LYS A 92 13.11 -6.13 13.10
N VAL A 93 12.64 -5.28 14.01
CA VAL A 93 11.27 -4.75 13.92
C VAL A 93 11.08 -3.96 12.63
N PHE A 94 12.06 -3.14 12.23
CA PHE A 94 12.04 -2.45 10.94
C PHE A 94 11.96 -3.44 9.75
N MET A 95 12.84 -4.43 9.71
CA MET A 95 12.85 -5.42 8.62
C MET A 95 11.56 -6.22 8.54
N ILE A 96 10.99 -6.59 9.69
CA ILE A 96 9.73 -7.31 9.76
C ILE A 96 8.57 -6.41 9.33
N GLN A 97 8.52 -5.15 9.84
CA GLN A 97 7.50 -4.18 9.43
C GLN A 97 7.54 -3.95 7.92
N PHE A 98 8.74 -3.67 7.38
CA PHE A 98 8.93 -3.47 5.94
C PHE A 98 8.43 -4.66 5.13
N LEU A 99 8.81 -5.88 5.50
CA LEU A 99 8.43 -7.08 4.76
C LEU A 99 6.92 -7.38 4.89
N ASN A 100 6.32 -7.11 6.06
CA ASN A 100 4.89 -7.31 6.29
C ASN A 100 4.02 -6.40 5.41
N ILE A 101 4.46 -5.15 5.18
CA ILE A 101 3.74 -4.19 4.34
C ILE A 101 4.07 -4.38 2.85
N ALA A 102 5.33 -4.68 2.52
CA ALA A 102 5.83 -4.82 1.17
C ALA A 102 5.50 -6.19 0.51
N GLY A 103 4.26 -6.63 0.55
CA GLY A 103 3.81 -7.84 -0.16
C GLY A 103 4.05 -7.77 -1.68
N THR A 104 3.12 -8.26 -2.48
CA THR A 104 3.18 -8.09 -3.95
C THR A 104 2.81 -6.68 -4.42
N GLY A 105 2.18 -5.88 -3.55
CA GLY A 105 1.61 -4.59 -3.91
C GLY A 105 2.61 -3.56 -4.48
N PRO A 106 3.75 -3.27 -3.82
CA PRO A 106 4.74 -2.32 -4.34
C PRO A 106 5.46 -2.82 -5.60
N ILE A 107 5.36 -4.10 -5.92
CA ILE A 107 5.93 -4.70 -7.13
C ILE A 107 4.87 -4.74 -8.23
N PHE A 108 3.83 -5.54 -8.06
CA PHE A 108 2.80 -5.75 -9.10
C PHE A 108 1.93 -4.52 -9.32
N GLY A 109 1.53 -3.84 -8.24
CA GLY A 109 0.79 -2.57 -8.34
C GLY A 109 1.58 -1.50 -9.07
N ALA A 110 2.88 -1.38 -8.81
CA ALA A 110 3.77 -0.45 -9.50
C ALA A 110 3.97 -0.82 -10.98
N ILE A 111 4.13 -2.10 -11.31
CA ILE A 111 4.22 -2.58 -12.70
C ILE A 111 2.94 -2.27 -13.46
N MET A 112 1.78 -2.59 -12.89
CA MET A 112 0.49 -2.31 -13.52
C MET A 112 0.21 -0.81 -13.62
N GLY A 113 0.58 -0.05 -12.59
CA GLY A 113 0.45 1.41 -12.57
C GLY A 113 1.36 2.12 -13.57
N ALA A 114 2.53 1.58 -13.87
CA ALA A 114 3.44 2.12 -14.88
C ALA A 114 2.83 2.14 -16.30
N LYS A 115 1.80 1.33 -16.55
CA LYS A 115 1.03 1.36 -17.81
C LYS A 115 0.28 2.67 -18.02
N PHE A 116 -0.03 3.44 -16.98
CA PHE A 116 -0.57 4.79 -17.11
C PHE A 116 0.49 5.82 -17.54
N GLY A 117 1.77 5.45 -17.55
CA GLY A 117 2.89 6.34 -17.84
C GLY A 117 3.53 6.92 -16.57
N PRO A 118 4.43 7.93 -16.72
CA PRO A 118 5.21 8.49 -15.61
C PRO A 118 4.36 9.25 -14.57
N VAL A 119 3.07 9.51 -14.82
CA VAL A 119 2.12 10.00 -13.82
C VAL A 119 2.06 9.08 -12.58
N ALA A 120 2.38 7.81 -12.73
CA ALA A 120 2.54 6.86 -11.63
C ALA A 120 3.57 7.31 -10.58
N TYR A 121 4.65 7.97 -11.00
CA TYR A 121 5.67 8.50 -10.09
C TYR A 121 5.12 9.56 -9.13
N LEU A 122 4.23 10.44 -9.64
CA LEU A 122 3.59 11.45 -8.79
C LEU A 122 2.79 10.79 -7.66
N TRP A 123 2.00 9.77 -8.00
CA TRP A 123 1.21 9.09 -6.99
C TRP A 123 2.09 8.31 -6.00
N ILE A 124 3.10 7.57 -6.47
CA ILE A 124 4.04 6.87 -5.58
C ILE A 124 4.69 7.86 -4.62
N VAL A 125 5.24 8.97 -5.12
CA VAL A 125 5.99 9.93 -4.29
C VAL A 125 5.07 10.71 -3.34
N LEU A 126 4.04 11.36 -3.86
CA LEU A 126 3.16 12.21 -3.05
C LEU A 126 2.29 11.37 -2.12
N GLY A 127 1.76 10.25 -2.63
CA GLY A 127 0.97 9.31 -1.85
C GLY A 127 1.79 8.70 -0.70
N CYS A 128 3.00 8.24 -1.00
CA CYS A 128 3.88 7.65 0.00
C CYS A 128 4.25 8.65 1.10
N ILE A 129 4.72 9.86 0.75
CA ILE A 129 5.20 10.86 1.72
C ILE A 129 4.05 11.41 2.57
N PHE A 130 2.97 11.88 1.92
CA PHE A 130 1.93 12.68 2.57
C PHE A 130 0.74 11.87 3.07
N ALA A 131 0.54 10.67 2.53
CA ALA A 131 -0.55 9.81 2.93
C ALA A 131 -0.06 8.51 3.60
N GLY A 132 0.65 7.64 2.88
CA GLY A 132 1.02 6.31 3.36
C GLY A 132 1.92 6.30 4.57
N ALA A 133 3.02 7.05 4.54
CA ALA A 133 3.96 7.08 5.65
C ALA A 133 3.37 7.78 6.90
N VAL A 134 2.50 8.77 6.71
CA VAL A 134 1.73 9.38 7.81
C VAL A 134 0.73 8.38 8.39
N HIS A 135 -0.01 7.68 7.53
CA HIS A 135 -0.96 6.64 7.90
C HIS A 135 -0.29 5.53 8.73
N ASP A 136 0.83 4.99 8.26
CA ASP A 136 1.52 3.89 8.93
C ASP A 136 2.16 4.32 10.25
N TYR A 137 2.82 5.48 10.26
CA TYR A 137 3.43 6.00 11.47
C TYR A 137 2.40 6.30 12.56
N LEU A 138 1.34 7.02 12.23
CA LEU A 138 0.28 7.34 13.19
C LEU A 138 -0.47 6.08 13.64
N SER A 139 -0.73 5.11 12.75
CA SER A 139 -1.37 3.83 13.11
C SER A 139 -0.52 3.03 14.09
N GLY A 140 0.80 2.95 13.87
CA GLY A 140 1.72 2.29 14.78
C GLY A 140 1.81 2.98 16.14
N MET A 141 1.94 4.32 16.15
CA MET A 141 1.98 5.11 17.39
C MET A 141 0.67 5.00 18.16
N LEU A 142 -0.47 5.08 17.45
CA LEU A 142 -1.78 4.97 18.07
C LEU A 142 -2.01 3.57 18.68
N SER A 143 -1.55 2.50 17.99
CA SER A 143 -1.58 1.15 18.53
C SER A 143 -0.71 1.02 19.78
N MET A 144 0.54 1.53 19.78
CA MET A 144 1.40 1.54 20.96
C MET A 144 0.76 2.28 22.15
N ARG A 145 0.11 3.41 21.90
CA ARG A 145 -0.58 4.23 22.91
C ARG A 145 -1.91 3.66 23.38
N ASN A 146 -2.39 2.59 22.74
CA ASN A 146 -3.60 1.86 23.08
C ASN A 146 -3.29 0.38 23.29
N ASP A 147 -2.24 0.06 24.04
CA ASP A 147 -1.94 -1.29 24.53
C ASP A 147 -1.72 -2.34 23.41
N GLY A 148 -1.29 -1.91 22.23
CA GLY A 148 -1.15 -2.79 21.06
C GLY A 148 -2.48 -3.14 20.42
N ALA A 149 -3.51 -2.30 20.58
CA ALA A 149 -4.85 -2.53 20.04
C ALA A 149 -4.84 -2.69 18.51
N GLY A 150 -5.66 -3.61 18.01
CA GLY A 150 -5.87 -3.85 16.59
C GLY A 150 -6.68 -2.73 15.91
N LEU A 151 -6.62 -2.68 14.58
CA LEU A 151 -7.25 -1.62 13.80
C LEU A 151 -8.76 -1.45 14.06
N PRO A 152 -9.62 -2.50 14.06
CA PRO A 152 -11.05 -2.31 14.31
C PRO A 152 -11.36 -1.73 15.69
N GLU A 153 -10.53 -2.04 16.69
CA GLU A 153 -10.67 -1.49 18.03
C GLU A 153 -10.35 0.00 18.06
N LEU A 154 -9.26 0.40 17.41
CA LEU A 154 -8.86 1.80 17.25
C LEU A 154 -9.93 2.59 16.48
N ILE A 155 -10.44 2.06 15.37
CA ILE A 155 -11.56 2.67 14.63
C ILE A 155 -12.76 2.83 15.54
N GLY A 156 -13.11 1.81 16.34
CA GLY A 156 -14.21 1.86 17.28
C GLY A 156 -14.08 2.95 18.35
N LYS A 157 -12.87 3.18 18.83
CA LYS A 157 -12.56 4.22 19.82
C LYS A 157 -12.82 5.63 19.28
N TYR A 158 -12.49 5.89 18.01
CA TYR A 158 -12.55 7.23 17.42
C TYR A 158 -13.77 7.47 16.54
N LEU A 159 -14.27 6.46 15.81
CA LEU A 159 -15.42 6.58 14.89
C LEU A 159 -16.71 5.90 15.41
N GLY A 160 -16.65 5.29 16.60
CA GLY A 160 -17.84 4.75 17.28
C GLY A 160 -18.06 3.25 17.08
N LYS A 161 -18.98 2.70 17.90
CA LYS A 161 -19.21 1.25 18.03
C LYS A 161 -19.76 0.60 16.75
N THR A 162 -20.64 1.27 16.03
CA THR A 162 -21.22 0.77 14.78
C THR A 162 -20.14 0.62 13.72
N THR A 163 -19.29 1.65 13.54
CA THR A 163 -18.17 1.62 12.62
C THR A 163 -17.19 0.50 12.98
N ARG A 164 -16.93 0.28 14.28
CA ARG A 164 -16.10 -0.86 14.74
C ARG A 164 -16.63 -2.19 14.22
N SER A 165 -17.94 -2.45 14.37
CA SER A 165 -18.52 -3.74 13.98
C SER A 165 -18.47 -3.97 12.48
N VAL A 166 -18.77 -2.94 11.69
CA VAL A 166 -18.66 -2.98 10.23
C VAL A 166 -17.21 -3.22 9.80
N MET A 167 -16.28 -2.44 10.38
CA MET A 167 -14.87 -2.53 10.02
C MET A 167 -14.21 -3.82 10.49
N LEU A 168 -14.70 -4.45 11.53
CA LEU A 168 -14.23 -5.76 11.96
C LEU A 168 -14.49 -6.80 10.85
N VAL A 169 -15.74 -6.91 10.40
CA VAL A 169 -16.11 -7.84 9.32
C VAL A 169 -15.36 -7.52 8.04
N PHE A 170 -15.33 -6.23 7.66
CA PHE A 170 -14.64 -5.76 6.47
C PHE A 170 -13.13 -6.08 6.50
N THR A 171 -12.47 -5.83 7.64
CA THR A 171 -11.04 -6.12 7.82
C THR A 171 -10.75 -7.62 7.75
N VAL A 172 -11.58 -8.45 8.38
CA VAL A 172 -11.42 -9.91 8.32
C VAL A 172 -11.58 -10.43 6.90
N LEU A 173 -12.57 -9.96 6.15
CA LEU A 173 -12.76 -10.31 4.74
C LEU A 173 -11.56 -9.87 3.89
N LEU A 174 -11.05 -8.66 4.09
CA LEU A 174 -9.84 -8.19 3.42
C LEU A 174 -8.64 -9.10 3.72
N LEU A 175 -8.44 -9.49 4.99
CA LEU A 175 -7.31 -10.35 5.37
C LEU A 175 -7.41 -11.75 4.79
N ILE A 176 -8.62 -12.29 4.60
CA ILE A 176 -8.85 -13.54 3.87
C ILE A 176 -8.48 -13.38 2.39
N MET A 177 -8.91 -12.29 1.73
CA MET A 177 -8.54 -12.00 0.35
C MET A 177 -7.02 -11.85 0.17
N VAL A 178 -6.36 -11.11 1.09
CA VAL A 178 -4.89 -11.00 1.13
C VAL A 178 -4.25 -12.38 1.22
N GLY A 179 -4.68 -13.19 2.17
CA GLY A 179 -4.18 -14.56 2.33
C GLY A 179 -4.33 -15.40 1.06
N THR A 180 -5.46 -15.28 0.37
CA THR A 180 -5.75 -16.01 -0.88
C THR A 180 -4.85 -15.56 -2.03
N VAL A 181 -4.77 -14.24 -2.28
CA VAL A 181 -3.95 -13.66 -3.35
C VAL A 181 -2.45 -13.96 -3.11
N PHE A 182 -2.02 -13.89 -1.87
CA PHE A 182 -0.61 -14.08 -1.48
C PHE A 182 -0.21 -15.56 -1.32
N VAL A 183 -1.12 -16.50 -1.55
CA VAL A 183 -0.80 -17.90 -1.84
C VAL A 183 -0.55 -18.10 -3.32
N TYR A 184 -1.46 -17.61 -4.16
CA TYR A 184 -1.46 -17.90 -5.59
C TYR A 184 -0.34 -17.17 -6.34
N SER A 185 -0.14 -15.89 -6.08
CA SER A 185 0.84 -15.07 -6.80
C SER A 185 2.31 -15.56 -6.65
N PRO A 186 2.82 -15.94 -5.46
CA PRO A 186 4.14 -16.54 -5.38
C PRO A 186 4.21 -17.96 -5.96
N ALA A 187 3.11 -18.74 -5.91
CA ALA A 187 3.06 -20.05 -6.53
C ALA A 187 3.21 -19.97 -8.06
N GLU A 188 2.62 -18.96 -8.70
CA GLU A 188 2.77 -18.69 -10.13
C GLU A 188 4.22 -18.33 -10.50
N ILE A 189 4.91 -17.52 -9.67
CA ILE A 189 6.33 -17.21 -9.87
C ILE A 189 7.18 -18.48 -9.70
N LEU A 190 6.94 -19.28 -8.66
CA LEU A 190 7.69 -20.51 -8.39
C LEU A 190 7.49 -21.57 -9.47
N HIS A 191 6.31 -21.64 -10.08
CA HIS A 191 6.05 -22.50 -11.24
C HIS A 191 7.02 -22.22 -12.39
N SER A 192 7.39 -20.97 -12.63
CA SER A 192 8.35 -20.60 -13.67
C SER A 192 9.80 -21.11 -13.41
N ILE A 193 10.12 -21.45 -12.16
CA ILE A 193 11.41 -22.05 -11.77
C ILE A 193 11.35 -23.58 -11.88
N GLY A 194 10.16 -24.18 -11.65
CA GLY A 194 9.91 -25.62 -11.73
C GLY A 194 8.77 -26.08 -10.83
N GLY A 195 8.23 -27.26 -11.13
CA GLY A 195 7.09 -27.83 -10.42
C GLY A 195 5.73 -27.27 -10.90
N GLU A 196 4.65 -27.80 -10.37
CA GLU A 196 3.31 -27.37 -10.74
C GLU A 196 2.79 -26.29 -9.78
N THR A 197 2.00 -25.33 -10.28
CA THR A 197 1.43 -24.23 -9.48
C THR A 197 0.67 -24.77 -8.26
N MET A 198 -0.13 -25.84 -8.43
CA MET A 198 -0.89 -26.46 -7.35
C MET A 198 -0.03 -27.05 -6.24
N MET A 199 1.13 -27.62 -6.59
CA MET A 199 2.10 -28.10 -5.60
C MET A 199 2.59 -26.94 -4.73
N TRP A 200 2.96 -25.80 -5.36
CA TRP A 200 3.41 -24.63 -4.65
C TRP A 200 2.32 -23.98 -3.81
N VAL A 201 1.08 -23.92 -4.32
CA VAL A 201 -0.09 -23.47 -3.56
C VAL A 201 -0.25 -24.29 -2.28
N ALA A 202 -0.19 -25.62 -2.38
CA ALA A 202 -0.31 -26.50 -1.22
C ALA A 202 0.82 -26.28 -0.20
N ILE A 203 2.06 -26.16 -0.65
CA ILE A 203 3.24 -25.93 0.21
C ILE A 203 3.10 -24.59 0.95
N ILE A 204 2.77 -23.49 0.24
CA ILE A 204 2.63 -22.16 0.84
C ILE A 204 1.47 -22.14 1.83
N PHE A 205 0.34 -22.75 1.49
CA PHE A 205 -0.81 -22.79 2.37
C PHE A 205 -0.56 -23.61 3.64
N CYS A 206 0.12 -24.76 3.54
CA CYS A 206 0.60 -25.53 4.70
C CYS A 206 1.53 -24.70 5.58
N TYR A 207 2.44 -23.94 4.98
CA TYR A 207 3.29 -23.00 5.72
C TYR A 207 2.45 -21.97 6.49
N TYR A 208 1.40 -21.38 5.90
CA TYR A 208 0.55 -20.40 6.58
C TYR A 208 -0.15 -20.99 7.81
N ILE A 209 -0.65 -22.23 7.69
CA ILE A 209 -1.28 -22.92 8.81
C ILE A 209 -0.28 -23.08 9.98
N ILE A 210 0.93 -23.54 9.68
CA ILE A 210 1.97 -23.76 10.70
C ILE A 210 2.41 -22.44 11.31
N ALA A 211 2.72 -21.44 10.46
CA ALA A 211 3.25 -20.15 10.89
C ALA A 211 2.27 -19.37 11.75
N THR A 212 0.96 -19.37 11.41
CA THR A 212 -0.08 -18.71 12.18
C THR A 212 -0.25 -19.30 13.59
N MET A 213 0.13 -20.57 13.79
CA MET A 213 0.04 -21.26 15.08
C MET A 213 1.25 -21.01 15.99
N LEU A 214 2.40 -20.62 15.45
CA LEU A 214 3.64 -20.46 16.20
C LEU A 214 3.80 -19.05 16.78
N PRO A 215 4.59 -18.89 17.88
CA PRO A 215 4.98 -17.58 18.39
C PRO A 215 5.74 -16.73 17.35
N ILE A 216 5.58 -15.39 17.44
CA ILE A 216 6.17 -14.43 16.50
C ILE A 216 7.69 -14.57 16.38
N ASP A 217 8.42 -14.78 17.50
CA ASP A 217 9.88 -14.82 17.53
C ASP A 217 10.48 -16.02 16.80
N LYS A 218 9.74 -17.14 16.69
CA LYS A 218 10.28 -18.39 16.14
C LYS A 218 10.43 -18.38 14.64
N ILE A 219 9.46 -17.88 13.90
CA ILE A 219 9.51 -17.79 12.43
C ILE A 219 9.76 -16.35 12.02
N ILE A 220 8.86 -15.43 12.38
CA ILE A 220 8.90 -14.03 11.98
C ILE A 220 10.23 -13.38 12.44
N GLY A 221 10.59 -13.51 13.70
CA GLY A 221 11.79 -12.92 14.26
C GLY A 221 13.13 -13.47 13.72
N LYS A 222 13.14 -14.65 13.09
CA LYS A 222 14.37 -15.28 12.56
C LYS A 222 14.47 -15.29 11.05
N VAL A 223 13.38 -15.63 10.37
CA VAL A 223 13.37 -15.85 8.92
C VAL A 223 13.08 -14.57 8.14
N TYR A 224 12.18 -13.72 8.64
CA TYR A 224 11.77 -12.49 7.94
C TYR A 224 12.91 -11.49 7.70
N PRO A 225 13.84 -11.25 8.63
CA PRO A 225 14.96 -10.36 8.33
C PRO A 225 15.79 -10.82 7.12
N LEU A 226 15.95 -12.12 6.90
CA LEU A 226 16.64 -12.67 5.74
C LEU A 226 15.86 -12.37 4.44
N PHE A 227 14.57 -12.58 4.46
CA PHE A 227 13.70 -12.31 3.31
C PHE A 227 13.62 -10.81 2.98
N ALA A 228 13.53 -9.96 4.02
CA ALA A 228 13.59 -8.50 3.83
C ALA A 228 14.92 -8.07 3.19
N PHE A 229 16.03 -8.68 3.63
CA PHE A 229 17.33 -8.44 3.01
C PHE A 229 17.36 -8.86 1.54
N SER A 230 16.80 -10.03 1.18
CA SER A 230 16.71 -10.47 -0.23
C SER A 230 15.87 -9.51 -1.08
N LEU A 231 14.75 -8.99 -0.54
CA LEU A 231 13.91 -8.01 -1.23
C LEU A 231 14.64 -6.67 -1.43
N LEU A 232 15.35 -6.19 -0.41
CA LEU A 232 16.16 -4.96 -0.51
C LEU A 232 17.34 -5.15 -1.46
N PHE A 233 17.97 -6.33 -1.45
CA PHE A 233 19.04 -6.66 -2.39
C PHE A 233 18.53 -6.62 -3.84
N MET A 234 17.38 -7.25 -4.11
CA MET A 234 16.75 -7.19 -5.44
C MET A 234 16.50 -5.74 -5.87
N ALA A 235 15.89 -4.93 -5.00
CA ALA A 235 15.62 -3.53 -5.31
C ALA A 235 16.92 -2.74 -5.59
N ALA A 236 17.96 -2.94 -4.78
CA ALA A 236 19.27 -2.33 -4.98
C ALA A 236 19.95 -2.79 -6.29
N ALA A 237 19.90 -4.08 -6.60
CA ALA A 237 20.46 -4.63 -7.83
C ALA A 237 19.74 -4.06 -9.07
N LEU A 238 18.42 -4.03 -9.09
CA LEU A 238 17.64 -3.43 -10.18
C LEU A 238 17.93 -1.92 -10.30
N MET A 239 18.05 -1.21 -9.18
CA MET A 239 18.42 0.21 -9.19
C MET A 239 19.79 0.44 -9.80
N VAL A 240 20.78 -0.38 -9.47
CA VAL A 240 22.12 -0.31 -10.08
C VAL A 240 22.05 -0.55 -11.59
N VAL A 241 21.30 -1.56 -12.04
CA VAL A 241 21.13 -1.83 -13.47
C VAL A 241 20.41 -0.67 -14.18
N LEU A 242 19.38 -0.07 -13.56
CA LEU A 242 18.73 1.13 -14.08
C LEU A 242 19.72 2.28 -14.30
N PHE A 243 20.60 2.54 -13.32
CA PHE A 243 21.62 3.59 -13.44
C PHE A 243 22.70 3.24 -14.48
N ILE A 244 23.06 1.97 -14.65
CA ILE A 244 24.03 1.53 -15.69
C ILE A 244 23.41 1.66 -17.09
N LYS A 245 22.19 1.15 -17.27
CA LYS A 245 21.47 1.20 -18.56
C LYS A 245 21.08 2.63 -18.94
N TRP A 246 20.76 3.47 -17.98
CA TRP A 246 20.29 4.88 -18.12
C TRP A 246 19.40 5.07 -19.34
N SER A 247 18.37 4.26 -19.44
CA SER A 247 17.52 4.15 -20.62
C SER A 247 16.74 5.43 -20.90
N GLN A 248 16.39 5.66 -22.15
CA GLN A 248 15.40 6.67 -22.52
C GLN A 248 14.02 6.19 -22.08
N LEU A 249 13.37 6.95 -21.19
CA LEU A 249 12.05 6.66 -20.66
C LEU A 249 11.16 7.90 -20.81
N PRO A 250 9.84 7.71 -20.87
CA PRO A 250 8.90 8.82 -20.82
C PRO A 250 9.09 9.63 -19.54
N GLU A 251 9.31 10.94 -19.69
CA GLU A 251 9.53 11.84 -18.58
C GLU A 251 8.22 12.52 -18.15
N LEU A 252 8.11 12.83 -16.85
CA LEU A 252 6.89 13.36 -16.26
C LEU A 252 6.41 14.65 -16.91
N TRP A 253 7.32 15.57 -17.25
CA TRP A 253 6.96 16.86 -17.84
C TRP A 253 6.51 16.80 -19.30
N SER A 254 6.81 15.70 -20.01
CA SER A 254 6.38 15.49 -21.39
C SER A 254 5.17 14.57 -21.53
N HIS A 255 4.87 13.75 -20.49
CA HIS A 255 3.86 12.69 -20.55
C HIS A 255 2.93 12.72 -19.31
N LEU A 256 2.36 13.89 -18.98
CA LEU A 256 1.35 14.04 -17.91
C LEU A 256 -0.06 13.64 -18.38
N TYR A 257 -0.18 12.52 -19.06
CA TYR A 257 -1.44 11.98 -19.57
C TYR A 257 -1.47 10.46 -19.47
N ASN A 258 -2.58 9.85 -19.86
CA ASN A 258 -2.76 8.40 -19.80
C ASN A 258 -2.12 7.72 -21.01
N MET A 259 -0.87 7.30 -20.87
CA MET A 259 -0.12 6.62 -21.94
C MET A 259 -0.71 5.27 -22.30
N GLY A 260 -1.36 4.56 -21.36
CA GLY A 260 -2.04 3.31 -21.63
C GLY A 260 -3.20 3.46 -22.61
N ALA A 261 -3.97 4.54 -22.45
CA ALA A 261 -5.06 4.89 -23.37
C ALA A 261 -4.53 5.25 -24.76
N GLU A 262 -3.37 5.90 -24.86
CA GLU A 262 -2.73 6.20 -26.14
C GLU A 262 -2.15 4.93 -26.80
N ALA A 263 -1.47 4.08 -26.03
CA ALA A 263 -0.86 2.85 -26.55
C ALA A 263 -1.88 1.77 -26.95
N GLN A 264 -3.06 1.75 -26.32
CA GLN A 264 -4.10 0.74 -26.51
C GLN A 264 -5.51 1.36 -26.55
N PRO A 265 -5.84 2.24 -27.51
CA PRO A 265 -7.05 3.05 -27.47
C PRO A 265 -8.36 2.22 -27.51
N GLU A 266 -8.34 1.04 -28.12
CA GLU A 266 -9.53 0.18 -28.23
C GLU A 266 -9.76 -0.73 -27.01
N LYS A 267 -8.70 -1.02 -26.25
CA LYS A 267 -8.72 -2.01 -25.15
C LYS A 267 -8.56 -1.39 -23.78
N TRP A 268 -7.89 -0.23 -23.67
CA TRP A 268 -7.64 0.43 -22.39
C TRP A 268 -8.81 1.32 -22.01
N THR A 269 -9.50 1.00 -20.95
CA THR A 269 -10.70 1.73 -20.50
C THR A 269 -10.49 2.48 -19.18
N ASP A 270 -9.36 2.28 -18.51
CA ASP A 270 -9.12 2.84 -17.19
C ASP A 270 -8.64 4.29 -17.29
N ALA A 271 -9.35 5.23 -16.66
CA ALA A 271 -8.92 6.61 -16.50
C ALA A 271 -7.86 6.71 -15.39
N ILE A 272 -6.96 7.72 -15.46
CA ILE A 272 -5.99 7.96 -14.38
C ILE A 272 -6.71 8.08 -13.04
N PHE A 273 -7.72 8.94 -12.95
CA PHE A 273 -8.57 9.03 -11.77
C PHE A 273 -9.89 8.27 -12.01
N PRO A 274 -10.28 7.33 -11.17
CA PRO A 274 -9.63 6.91 -9.92
C PRO A 274 -8.71 5.68 -10.05
N ALA A 275 -8.59 5.06 -11.24
CA ALA A 275 -8.04 3.71 -11.39
C ALA A 275 -6.55 3.62 -10.99
N LEU A 276 -5.71 4.59 -11.37
CA LEU A 276 -4.29 4.61 -10.99
C LEU A 276 -4.10 4.53 -9.46
N PHE A 277 -4.94 5.25 -8.70
CA PHE A 277 -4.86 5.35 -7.24
C PHE A 277 -5.30 4.07 -6.53
N ILE A 278 -6.11 3.24 -7.20
CA ILE A 278 -6.47 1.90 -6.72
C ILE A 278 -5.41 0.88 -7.14
N THR A 279 -4.89 0.99 -8.37
CA THR A 279 -3.88 0.08 -8.93
C THR A 279 -2.57 0.14 -8.15
N ILE A 280 -2.05 1.34 -7.84
CA ILE A 280 -0.90 1.53 -6.96
C ILE A 280 -1.41 1.79 -5.55
N ALA A 281 -1.83 0.74 -4.87
CA ALA A 281 -2.23 0.80 -3.47
C ALA A 281 -0.98 0.79 -2.57
N CYS A 282 -0.37 -0.37 -2.39
CA CYS A 282 0.89 -0.51 -1.69
C CYS A 282 1.99 0.26 -2.44
N GLY A 283 2.89 0.90 -1.73
CA GLY A 283 3.91 1.80 -2.32
C GLY A 283 3.48 3.27 -2.37
N ALA A 284 2.16 3.58 -2.24
CA ALA A 284 1.65 4.93 -2.06
C ALA A 284 0.89 5.09 -0.74
N ILE A 285 -0.20 4.34 -0.54
CA ILE A 285 -0.93 4.20 0.72
C ILE A 285 -1.71 2.89 0.72
N SER A 286 -1.76 2.18 1.86
CA SER A 286 -2.43 0.90 1.97
C SER A 286 -3.10 0.72 3.33
N GLY A 287 -4.39 0.43 3.33
CA GLY A 287 -5.14 0.13 4.56
C GLY A 287 -4.72 -1.19 5.20
N PHE A 288 -4.23 -2.15 4.41
CA PHE A 288 -3.67 -3.40 4.92
C PHE A 288 -2.53 -3.14 5.92
N HIS A 289 -1.71 -2.10 5.70
CA HIS A 289 -0.61 -1.75 6.59
C HIS A 289 -1.09 -1.49 8.02
N ALA A 290 -2.24 -0.81 8.20
CA ALA A 290 -2.80 -0.56 9.53
C ALA A 290 -3.28 -1.84 10.24
N THR A 291 -3.41 -2.96 9.53
CA THR A 291 -3.64 -4.26 10.15
C THR A 291 -2.35 -4.94 10.61
N GLN A 292 -1.21 -4.57 10.02
CA GLN A 292 0.11 -5.13 10.31
C GLN A 292 0.86 -4.32 11.37
N THR A 293 0.70 -3.00 11.39
CA THR A 293 1.38 -2.12 12.35
C THR A 293 1.13 -2.48 13.82
N PRO A 294 -0.08 -2.94 14.25
CA PRO A 294 -0.29 -3.41 15.62
C PRO A 294 0.55 -4.62 16.01
N LEU A 295 0.87 -5.52 15.08
CA LEU A 295 1.76 -6.65 15.35
C LEU A 295 3.15 -6.15 15.75
N MET A 296 3.66 -5.17 15.02
CA MET A 296 4.97 -4.59 15.32
C MET A 296 4.94 -3.62 16.51
N ALA A 297 3.85 -2.89 16.73
CA ALA A 297 3.66 -2.08 17.93
C ALA A 297 3.80 -2.89 19.22
N ARG A 298 3.43 -4.19 19.18
CA ARG A 298 3.63 -5.16 20.29
C ARG A 298 5.08 -5.66 20.42
N CYS A 299 5.99 -5.22 19.52
CA CYS A 299 7.40 -5.63 19.51
C CYS A 299 8.39 -4.47 19.69
N VAL A 300 7.93 -3.22 19.61
CA VAL A 300 8.76 -2.01 19.74
C VAL A 300 9.06 -1.67 21.19
N LYS A 301 10.35 -1.51 21.52
CA LYS A 301 10.79 -1.19 22.87
C LYS A 301 10.51 0.28 23.29
N SER A 302 10.54 1.23 22.36
CA SER A 302 10.42 2.67 22.64
C SER A 302 9.65 3.40 21.54
N GLU A 303 8.73 4.31 21.90
CA GLU A 303 7.99 5.15 20.95
C GLU A 303 8.90 5.98 20.04
N LYS A 304 10.09 6.38 20.51
CA LYS A 304 11.08 7.13 19.72
C LYS A 304 11.56 6.39 18.49
N MET A 305 11.38 5.08 18.44
CA MET A 305 11.68 4.26 17.27
C MET A 305 10.51 4.16 16.26
N GLY A 306 9.38 4.77 16.56
CA GLY A 306 8.19 4.73 15.68
C GLY A 306 8.45 5.30 14.29
N ARG A 307 9.12 6.47 14.17
CA ARG A 307 9.43 7.06 12.86
C ARG A 307 10.34 6.17 12.01
N PRO A 308 11.51 5.71 12.46
CA PRO A 308 12.34 4.80 11.67
C PRO A 308 11.60 3.52 11.27
N ILE A 309 10.80 2.93 12.17
CA ILE A 309 10.14 1.65 11.95
C ILE A 309 8.93 1.80 11.03
N PHE A 310 7.97 2.67 11.33
CA PHE A 310 6.71 2.71 10.57
C PHE A 310 6.78 3.68 9.39
N TYR A 311 7.17 4.92 9.61
CA TYR A 311 7.33 5.90 8.53
C TYR A 311 8.45 5.49 7.57
N GLY A 312 9.59 5.03 8.13
CA GLY A 312 10.75 4.60 7.36
C GLY A 312 10.47 3.35 6.52
N ALA A 313 9.75 2.37 7.04
CA ALA A 313 9.37 1.17 6.28
C ALA A 313 8.50 1.53 5.07
N MET A 314 7.51 2.44 5.25
CA MET A 314 6.65 2.89 4.16
C MET A 314 7.44 3.65 3.08
N ILE A 315 8.37 4.53 3.46
CA ILE A 315 9.25 5.20 2.47
C ILE A 315 10.12 4.18 1.72
N THR A 316 10.65 3.18 2.42
CA THR A 316 11.44 2.10 1.78
C THR A 316 10.58 1.32 0.78
N GLU A 317 9.33 1.05 1.12
CA GLU A 317 8.36 0.43 0.21
C GLU A 317 8.08 1.32 -1.01
N GLY A 318 7.89 2.63 -0.81
CA GLY A 318 7.75 3.60 -1.89
C GLY A 318 8.96 3.62 -2.85
N VAL A 319 10.18 3.46 -2.32
CA VAL A 319 11.40 3.31 -3.15
C VAL A 319 11.35 2.03 -3.97
N VAL A 320 10.94 0.89 -3.39
CA VAL A 320 10.76 -0.37 -4.13
C VAL A 320 9.72 -0.21 -5.23
N ALA A 321 8.58 0.41 -4.93
CA ALA A 321 7.54 0.68 -5.93
C ALA A 321 8.04 1.59 -7.06
N LEU A 322 8.80 2.64 -6.74
CA LEU A 322 9.39 3.54 -7.72
C LEU A 322 10.38 2.82 -8.65
N ILE A 323 11.22 1.93 -8.10
CA ILE A 323 12.15 1.11 -8.90
C ILE A 323 11.35 0.23 -9.87
N TRP A 324 10.33 -0.50 -9.39
CA TRP A 324 9.53 -1.38 -10.24
C TRP A 324 8.68 -0.62 -11.26
N ALA A 325 8.14 0.56 -10.92
CA ALA A 325 7.47 1.42 -11.89
C ALA A 325 8.42 1.87 -13.01
N THR A 326 9.70 2.13 -12.68
CA THR A 326 10.72 2.53 -13.65
C THR A 326 11.16 1.35 -14.53
N VAL A 327 11.37 0.17 -13.93
CA VAL A 327 11.63 -1.08 -14.66
C VAL A 327 10.48 -1.41 -15.62
N ALA A 328 9.25 -1.26 -15.16
CA ALA A 328 8.07 -1.48 -15.98
C ALA A 328 7.91 -0.42 -17.07
N SER A 329 8.26 0.84 -16.80
CA SER A 329 8.29 1.89 -17.85
C SER A 329 9.29 1.53 -18.95
N TRP A 330 10.46 0.98 -18.60
CA TRP A 330 11.38 0.44 -19.60
C TRP A 330 10.77 -0.75 -20.35
N PHE A 331 10.11 -1.65 -19.66
CA PHE A 331 9.51 -2.83 -20.28
C PHE A 331 8.39 -2.47 -21.28
N PHE A 332 7.58 -1.44 -20.99
CA PHE A 332 6.42 -1.08 -21.83
C PHE A 332 6.70 0.07 -22.81
N TYR A 333 7.58 1.02 -22.49
CA TYR A 333 7.65 2.33 -23.16
C TYR A 333 9.05 2.79 -23.58
N ALA A 334 10.10 1.98 -23.41
CA ALA A 334 11.40 2.31 -24.00
C ALA A 334 11.29 2.42 -25.53
N PRO A 335 12.20 3.12 -26.22
CA PRO A 335 12.18 3.24 -27.69
C PRO A 335 12.13 1.90 -28.42
N THR A 336 12.78 0.86 -27.87
CA THR A 336 12.48 -0.54 -28.14
C THR A 336 12.00 -1.14 -26.82
N PRO A 337 10.70 -1.43 -26.69
CA PRO A 337 10.14 -1.92 -25.44
C PRO A 337 10.78 -3.22 -24.97
N GLY A 338 10.95 -3.36 -23.66
CA GLY A 338 11.56 -4.57 -23.09
C GLY A 338 10.80 -5.86 -23.44
N TYR A 339 9.47 -5.80 -23.61
CA TYR A 339 8.70 -6.95 -24.03
C TYR A 339 9.05 -7.43 -25.47
N GLU A 340 9.48 -6.53 -26.36
CA GLU A 340 9.98 -6.92 -27.69
C GLU A 340 11.39 -7.50 -27.63
N LEU A 341 12.25 -6.96 -26.76
CA LEU A 341 13.64 -7.35 -26.63
C LEU A 341 13.81 -8.74 -25.98
N ILE A 342 13.06 -9.01 -24.91
CA ILE A 342 13.28 -10.20 -24.06
C ILE A 342 12.14 -11.21 -24.09
N ALA A 343 10.93 -10.80 -24.43
CA ALA A 343 9.77 -11.67 -24.42
C ALA A 343 9.26 -12.08 -25.81
N GLY A 344 9.71 -11.38 -26.86
CA GLY A 344 9.21 -11.54 -28.22
C GLY A 344 7.79 -10.95 -28.41
N ALA A 345 7.32 -10.93 -29.65
CA ALA A 345 6.06 -10.30 -30.05
C ALA A 345 4.82 -10.86 -29.34
N ASP A 346 4.88 -12.09 -28.82
CA ASP A 346 3.74 -12.76 -28.17
C ASP A 346 3.41 -12.23 -26.76
N LYS A 347 4.29 -11.45 -26.14
CA LYS A 347 4.20 -11.01 -24.74
C LYS A 347 3.82 -9.53 -24.56
N GLY A 348 3.38 -8.82 -25.53
CA GLY A 348 3.05 -7.40 -25.60
C GLY A 348 2.68 -6.64 -24.31
N PHE A 349 2.02 -5.53 -24.47
CA PHE A 349 1.61 -4.61 -23.40
C PHE A 349 0.78 -5.23 -22.25
N TYR A 350 0.07 -6.33 -22.52
CA TYR A 350 -0.78 -7.02 -21.53
C TYR A 350 -0.05 -8.13 -20.74
N THR A 351 1.28 -8.20 -20.82
CA THR A 351 2.08 -9.11 -19.97
C THR A 351 1.73 -8.91 -18.50
N SER A 352 1.48 -10.02 -17.78
CA SER A 352 1.14 -9.99 -16.35
C SER A 352 2.32 -9.51 -15.50
N ALA A 353 2.04 -8.89 -14.34
CA ALA A 353 3.09 -8.39 -13.47
C ALA A 353 4.07 -9.50 -13.00
N PRO A 354 3.64 -10.72 -12.61
CA PRO A 354 4.56 -11.81 -12.31
C PRO A 354 5.48 -12.17 -13.48
N ALA A 355 4.94 -12.18 -14.71
CA ALA A 355 5.73 -12.46 -15.91
C ALA A 355 6.78 -11.37 -16.19
N VAL A 356 6.42 -10.09 -16.01
CA VAL A 356 7.39 -8.97 -16.12
C VAL A 356 8.53 -9.14 -15.13
N VAL A 357 8.22 -9.46 -13.87
CA VAL A 357 9.25 -9.71 -12.84
C VAL A 357 10.21 -10.81 -13.28
N ASN A 358 9.66 -11.95 -13.72
CA ASN A 358 10.45 -13.09 -14.11
C ASN A 358 11.35 -12.77 -15.31
N LEU A 359 10.79 -12.20 -16.37
CA LEU A 359 11.52 -11.84 -17.59
C LEU A 359 12.65 -10.85 -17.31
N VAL A 360 12.35 -9.77 -16.60
CA VAL A 360 13.35 -8.71 -16.33
C VAL A 360 14.43 -9.19 -15.38
N CYS A 361 14.09 -9.92 -14.32
CA CYS A 361 15.11 -10.43 -13.39
C CYS A 361 16.07 -11.40 -14.08
N ASN A 362 15.58 -12.27 -14.96
CA ASN A 362 16.43 -13.19 -15.70
C ASN A 362 17.36 -12.46 -16.70
N ASP A 363 16.82 -11.48 -17.43
CA ASP A 363 17.60 -10.71 -18.42
C ASP A 363 18.64 -9.79 -17.76
N TRP A 364 18.26 -9.08 -16.69
CA TRP A 364 19.09 -8.04 -16.08
C TRP A 364 20.10 -8.55 -15.07
N LEU A 365 19.75 -9.59 -14.32
CA LEU A 365 20.55 -10.07 -13.17
C LEU A 365 21.24 -11.42 -13.46
N GLY A 366 20.93 -12.03 -14.61
CA GLY A 366 21.38 -13.38 -14.93
C GLY A 366 20.82 -14.43 -13.97
N VAL A 367 21.18 -15.69 -14.15
CA VAL A 367 20.57 -16.82 -13.43
C VAL A 367 20.71 -16.69 -11.90
N ALA A 368 21.91 -16.42 -11.40
CA ALA A 368 22.16 -16.34 -9.95
C ALA A 368 21.47 -15.14 -9.30
N GLY A 369 21.54 -13.96 -9.95
CA GLY A 369 20.89 -12.74 -9.48
C GLY A 369 19.37 -12.85 -9.57
N ALA A 370 18.84 -13.49 -10.62
CA ALA A 370 17.41 -13.74 -10.77
C ALA A 370 16.85 -14.65 -9.67
N ILE A 371 17.55 -15.73 -9.31
CA ILE A 371 17.14 -16.60 -8.22
C ILE A 371 17.05 -15.81 -6.90
N LEU A 372 18.06 -15.01 -6.58
CA LEU A 372 18.09 -14.22 -5.36
C LEU A 372 16.99 -13.12 -5.36
N ALA A 373 16.78 -12.47 -6.51
CA ALA A 373 15.72 -11.49 -6.69
C ALA A 373 14.33 -12.12 -6.55
N MET A 374 14.11 -13.26 -7.20
CA MET A 374 12.85 -14.00 -7.12
C MET A 374 12.57 -14.51 -5.70
N LEU A 375 13.60 -14.93 -4.96
CA LEU A 375 13.42 -15.25 -3.53
C LEU A 375 12.87 -14.06 -2.74
N GLY A 376 13.34 -12.84 -3.00
CA GLY A 376 12.79 -11.63 -2.38
C GLY A 376 11.34 -11.36 -2.77
N VAL A 377 11.02 -11.48 -4.07
CA VAL A 377 9.65 -11.24 -4.59
C VAL A 377 8.67 -12.32 -4.13
N VAL A 378 9.09 -13.57 -4.03
CA VAL A 378 8.27 -14.69 -3.54
C VAL A 378 8.09 -14.63 -2.03
N ALA A 379 9.14 -14.28 -1.29
CA ALA A 379 9.11 -14.22 0.15
C ALA A 379 8.20 -13.11 0.69
N ALA A 380 8.14 -11.96 0.02
CA ALA A 380 7.32 -10.83 0.44
C ALA A 380 5.82 -11.18 0.56
N PRO A 381 5.12 -11.71 -0.47
CA PRO A 381 3.74 -12.12 -0.32
C PRO A 381 3.54 -13.29 0.64
N ILE A 382 4.48 -14.25 0.70
CA ILE A 382 4.37 -15.38 1.64
C ILE A 382 4.37 -14.88 3.08
N THR A 383 5.24 -13.94 3.41
CA THR A 383 5.30 -13.39 4.77
C THR A 383 4.11 -12.48 5.09
N SER A 384 3.67 -11.67 4.13
CA SER A 384 2.49 -10.83 4.29
C SER A 384 1.19 -11.64 4.42
N GLY A 385 1.08 -12.78 3.72
CA GLY A 385 -0.06 -13.70 3.84
C GLY A 385 -0.11 -14.39 5.20
N ASP A 386 1.02 -14.88 5.72
CA ASP A 386 1.12 -15.42 7.09
C ASP A 386 0.66 -14.39 8.12
N THR A 387 1.19 -13.16 8.04
CA THR A 387 0.82 -12.10 8.98
C THR A 387 -0.61 -11.60 8.79
N ALA A 388 -1.19 -11.71 7.59
CA ALA A 388 -2.60 -11.44 7.35
C ALA A 388 -3.49 -12.42 8.13
N PHE A 389 -3.26 -13.72 8.03
CA PHE A 389 -4.00 -14.72 8.82
C PHE A 389 -3.79 -14.54 10.32
N ARG A 390 -2.57 -14.22 10.75
CA ARG A 390 -2.27 -13.91 12.16
C ARG A 390 -3.05 -12.68 12.64
N SER A 391 -3.07 -11.61 11.87
CA SER A 391 -3.86 -10.40 12.18
C SER A 391 -5.35 -10.71 12.24
N GLY A 392 -5.87 -11.46 11.26
CA GLY A 392 -7.26 -11.91 11.25
C GLY A 392 -7.62 -12.72 12.51
N ARG A 393 -6.76 -13.67 12.88
CA ARG A 393 -6.91 -14.46 14.11
C ARG A 393 -6.97 -13.55 15.35
N LEU A 394 -6.05 -12.61 15.49
CA LEU A 394 -6.00 -11.72 16.65
C LEU A 394 -7.21 -10.78 16.70
N ILE A 395 -7.62 -10.20 15.57
CA ILE A 395 -8.79 -9.32 15.48
C ILE A 395 -10.07 -10.07 15.92
N VAL A 396 -10.27 -11.30 15.45
CA VAL A 396 -11.42 -12.13 15.85
C VAL A 396 -11.32 -12.56 17.32
N ALA A 397 -10.12 -12.91 17.79
CA ALA A 397 -9.87 -13.26 19.18
C ALA A 397 -10.19 -12.10 20.14
N ASP A 398 -9.73 -10.90 19.81
CA ASP A 398 -9.99 -9.70 20.61
C ASP A 398 -11.49 -9.37 20.65
N TRP A 399 -12.20 -9.56 19.53
CA TRP A 399 -13.65 -9.37 19.48
C TRP A 399 -14.42 -10.39 20.32
N LEU A 400 -14.03 -11.66 20.23
CA LEU A 400 -14.64 -12.76 21.00
C LEU A 400 -14.13 -12.84 22.45
N LYS A 401 -13.13 -12.02 22.82
CA LYS A 401 -12.43 -12.04 24.10
C LYS A 401 -11.87 -13.42 24.46
N LEU A 402 -11.30 -14.12 23.47
CA LEU A 402 -10.73 -15.43 23.61
C LEU A 402 -9.22 -15.36 23.91
N ASP A 403 -8.81 -15.98 25.02
CA ASP A 403 -7.38 -16.15 25.33
C ASP A 403 -6.68 -16.98 24.25
N GLN A 404 -5.61 -16.44 23.69
CA GLN A 404 -4.86 -17.04 22.58
C GLN A 404 -3.70 -17.93 23.02
N ARG A 405 -3.45 -18.09 24.31
CA ARG A 405 -2.39 -18.99 24.82
C ARG A 405 -2.65 -20.46 24.49
N PRO A 406 -3.87 -21.04 24.67
CA PRO A 406 -4.15 -22.42 24.30
C PRO A 406 -4.26 -22.59 22.77
N ILE A 407 -3.53 -23.57 22.21
CA ILE A 407 -3.54 -23.89 20.77
C ILE A 407 -4.96 -24.19 20.26
N VAL A 408 -5.76 -24.90 21.04
CA VAL A 408 -7.14 -25.27 20.67
C VAL A 408 -7.98 -24.03 20.41
N LYS A 409 -7.88 -22.99 21.23
CA LYS A 409 -8.62 -21.73 21.03
C LYS A 409 -8.17 -20.97 19.78
N ARG A 410 -6.88 -21.08 19.41
CA ARG A 410 -6.38 -20.54 18.12
C ARG A 410 -7.01 -21.28 16.94
N LEU A 411 -7.08 -22.61 17.00
CA LEU A 411 -7.67 -23.45 15.95
C LEU A 411 -9.13 -23.12 15.71
N TYR A 412 -9.94 -22.86 16.75
CA TYR A 412 -11.34 -22.43 16.57
C TYR A 412 -11.51 -21.21 15.68
N ILE A 413 -10.55 -20.27 15.71
CA ILE A 413 -10.59 -19.08 14.87
C ILE A 413 -9.94 -19.33 13.51
N CYS A 414 -8.80 -20.01 13.49
CA CYS A 414 -8.02 -20.20 12.28
C CYS A 414 -8.70 -21.13 11.27
N ILE A 415 -9.37 -22.20 11.72
CA ILE A 415 -10.04 -23.16 10.82
C ILE A 415 -11.07 -22.46 9.93
N PRO A 416 -12.03 -21.66 10.45
CA PRO A 416 -12.97 -20.93 9.59
C PRO A 416 -12.27 -19.96 8.62
N LEU A 417 -11.23 -19.25 9.08
CA LEU A 417 -10.48 -18.32 8.22
C LEU A 417 -9.81 -19.06 7.05
N PHE A 418 -9.14 -20.18 7.33
CA PHE A 418 -8.49 -20.99 6.31
C PHE A 418 -9.51 -21.63 5.36
N LEU A 419 -10.65 -22.12 5.86
CA LEU A 419 -11.70 -22.69 5.01
C LEU A 419 -12.27 -21.65 4.05
N CYS A 420 -12.51 -20.41 4.52
CA CYS A 420 -12.95 -19.32 3.64
C CYS A 420 -11.88 -19.00 2.59
N SER A 421 -10.60 -18.97 2.96
CA SER A 421 -9.52 -18.73 2.00
C SER A 421 -9.40 -19.86 0.97
N VAL A 422 -9.53 -21.13 1.38
CA VAL A 422 -9.55 -22.27 0.46
C VAL A 422 -10.72 -22.17 -0.52
N ALA A 423 -11.92 -21.85 -0.02
CA ALA A 423 -13.10 -21.69 -0.88
C ALA A 423 -12.89 -20.58 -1.94
N MET A 424 -12.31 -19.43 -1.52
CA MET A 424 -11.97 -18.35 -2.45
C MET A 424 -10.88 -18.76 -3.44
N LEU A 425 -9.89 -19.53 -3.00
CA LEU A 425 -8.80 -20.01 -3.84
C LEU A 425 -9.32 -21.01 -4.90
N VAL A 426 -10.17 -21.95 -4.52
CA VAL A 426 -10.82 -22.87 -5.44
C VAL A 426 -11.64 -22.11 -6.48
N TRP A 427 -12.48 -21.18 -6.03
CA TRP A 427 -13.25 -20.33 -6.94
C TRP A 427 -12.35 -19.54 -7.91
N GLN A 428 -11.24 -18.98 -7.43
CA GLN A 428 -10.26 -18.24 -8.25
C GLN A 428 -9.65 -19.14 -9.35
N ILE A 429 -9.36 -20.40 -9.02
CA ILE A 429 -8.71 -21.34 -9.95
C ILE A 429 -9.70 -21.84 -11.00
N GLU A 430 -10.96 -22.07 -10.63
CA GLU A 430 -12.00 -22.56 -11.53
C GLU A 430 -12.49 -21.49 -12.51
N ASN A 431 -12.26 -20.20 -12.24
CA ASN A 431 -12.70 -19.10 -13.09
C ASN A 431 -11.52 -18.49 -13.86
N PRO A 432 -11.62 -18.33 -15.20
CA PRO A 432 -10.54 -17.79 -16.03
C PRO A 432 -10.04 -16.41 -15.59
N ASP A 433 -10.93 -15.52 -15.13
CA ASP A 433 -10.62 -14.19 -14.62
C ASP A 433 -10.61 -14.11 -13.08
N GLY A 434 -10.62 -15.24 -12.39
CA GLY A 434 -10.79 -15.31 -10.95
C GLY A 434 -9.71 -14.53 -10.18
N PHE A 435 -8.44 -14.67 -10.59
CA PHE A 435 -7.34 -13.92 -9.97
C PHE A 435 -7.51 -12.40 -10.14
N ASN A 436 -7.79 -11.93 -11.36
CA ASN A 436 -7.96 -10.50 -11.62
C ASN A 436 -9.15 -9.93 -10.85
N THR A 437 -10.24 -10.67 -10.75
CA THR A 437 -11.42 -10.27 -9.99
C THR A 437 -11.10 -10.11 -8.51
N ILE A 438 -10.48 -11.12 -7.87
CA ILE A 438 -10.10 -11.02 -6.45
C ILE A 438 -9.06 -9.91 -6.25
N TRP A 439 -8.10 -9.75 -7.16
CA TRP A 439 -7.09 -8.69 -7.09
C TRP A 439 -7.71 -7.29 -7.10
N GLN A 440 -8.74 -7.05 -7.92
CA GLN A 440 -9.43 -5.76 -7.98
C GLN A 440 -10.24 -5.48 -6.72
N TYR A 441 -11.00 -6.46 -6.22
CA TYR A 441 -11.71 -6.32 -4.95
C TYR A 441 -10.76 -6.14 -3.77
N PHE A 442 -9.65 -6.87 -3.76
CA PHE A 442 -8.57 -6.69 -2.78
C PHE A 442 -8.00 -5.27 -2.84
N GLY A 443 -7.63 -4.78 -4.03
CA GLY A 443 -7.09 -3.44 -4.23
C GLY A 443 -8.03 -2.34 -3.73
N TRP A 444 -9.30 -2.39 -4.11
CA TRP A 444 -10.30 -1.44 -3.64
C TRP A 444 -10.55 -1.54 -2.12
N SER A 445 -10.71 -2.76 -1.60
CA SER A 445 -10.96 -2.97 -0.17
C SER A 445 -9.78 -2.49 0.68
N ASN A 446 -8.57 -2.71 0.18
CA ASN A 446 -7.36 -2.22 0.80
C ASN A 446 -7.35 -0.69 0.90
N GLN A 447 -7.69 0.01 -0.20
CA GLN A 447 -7.77 1.48 -0.20
C GLN A 447 -8.94 1.99 0.65
N ALA A 448 -10.10 1.32 0.62
CA ALA A 448 -11.24 1.68 1.46
C ALA A 448 -10.89 1.58 2.96
N LEU A 449 -10.11 0.59 3.37
CA LEU A 449 -9.64 0.48 4.76
C LEU A 449 -8.74 1.65 5.15
N SER A 450 -7.90 2.16 4.24
CA SER A 450 -7.08 3.35 4.50
C SER A 450 -7.92 4.60 4.76
N VAL A 451 -9.07 4.73 4.11
CA VAL A 451 -10.02 5.83 4.35
C VAL A 451 -10.47 5.83 5.80
N PHE A 452 -10.99 4.71 6.30
CA PHE A 452 -11.46 4.63 7.69
C PHE A 452 -10.33 4.85 8.70
N THR A 453 -9.14 4.35 8.40
CA THR A 453 -7.96 4.56 9.23
C THR A 453 -7.60 6.05 9.29
N LEU A 454 -7.50 6.73 8.15
CA LEU A 454 -7.19 8.16 8.07
C LEU A 454 -8.23 9.02 8.81
N TRP A 455 -9.53 8.69 8.69
CA TRP A 455 -10.57 9.37 9.45
C TRP A 455 -10.42 9.15 10.96
N ALA A 456 -10.11 7.93 11.41
CA ALA A 456 -9.86 7.66 12.84
C ALA A 456 -8.64 8.45 13.36
N LEU A 457 -7.57 8.51 12.58
CA LEU A 457 -6.37 9.30 12.87
C LEU A 457 -6.66 10.80 12.87
N THR A 458 -7.53 11.29 11.99
CA THR A 458 -7.95 12.69 11.96
C THR A 458 -8.71 13.05 13.23
N VAL A 459 -9.67 12.22 13.64
CA VAL A 459 -10.42 12.41 14.90
C VAL A 459 -9.46 12.37 16.11
N TYR A 460 -8.50 11.45 16.10
CA TYR A 460 -7.46 11.40 17.15
C TYR A 460 -6.68 12.71 17.25
N LEU A 461 -6.16 13.22 16.14
CA LEU A 461 -5.38 14.45 16.12
C LEU A 461 -6.19 15.68 16.54
N VAL A 462 -7.47 15.78 16.13
CA VAL A 462 -8.38 16.85 16.60
C VAL A 462 -8.53 16.83 18.11
N ARG A 463 -8.78 15.64 18.69
CA ARG A 463 -8.96 15.48 20.16
C ARG A 463 -7.70 15.76 20.95
N GLU A 464 -6.54 15.51 20.37
CA GLU A 464 -5.23 15.83 20.96
C GLU A 464 -4.79 17.29 20.67
N HIS A 465 -5.65 18.12 20.06
CA HIS A 465 -5.34 19.50 19.66
C HIS A 465 -4.08 19.62 18.80
N LYS A 466 -3.83 18.64 17.92
CA LYS A 466 -2.67 18.58 17.03
C LYS A 466 -3.05 18.94 15.59
N PRO A 467 -2.08 19.30 14.74
CA PRO A 467 -2.31 19.56 13.31
C PRO A 467 -2.97 18.38 12.58
N PHE A 468 -4.28 18.35 12.52
CA PHE A 468 -5.07 17.25 11.95
C PHE A 468 -5.14 17.26 10.42
N TRP A 469 -4.78 18.36 9.79
CA TRP A 469 -4.77 18.48 8.34
C TRP A 469 -3.82 17.48 7.66
N ILE A 470 -2.78 16.99 8.35
CA ILE A 470 -1.85 15.97 7.84
C ILE A 470 -2.53 14.64 7.53
N THR A 471 -3.66 14.34 8.17
CA THR A 471 -4.48 13.15 7.91
C THR A 471 -5.81 13.49 7.24
N LEU A 472 -6.37 14.67 7.47
CA LEU A 472 -7.62 15.11 6.87
C LEU A 472 -7.54 15.21 5.34
N ILE A 473 -6.47 15.84 4.81
CA ILE A 473 -6.29 15.99 3.37
C ILE A 473 -6.20 14.62 2.67
N PRO A 474 -5.34 13.69 3.12
CA PRO A 474 -5.35 12.32 2.60
C PRO A 474 -6.69 11.59 2.79
N ALA A 475 -7.38 11.79 3.92
CA ALA A 475 -8.68 11.16 4.17
C ALA A 475 -9.74 11.60 3.16
N LEU A 476 -9.85 12.90 2.88
CA LEU A 476 -10.76 13.45 1.88
C LEU A 476 -10.41 12.96 0.47
N PHE A 477 -9.12 12.99 0.12
CA PHE A 477 -8.65 12.51 -1.17
C PHE A 477 -8.99 11.03 -1.37
N MET A 478 -8.62 10.17 -0.44
CA MET A 478 -8.88 8.73 -0.54
C MET A 478 -10.38 8.39 -0.46
N THR A 479 -11.18 9.18 0.28
CA THR A 479 -12.65 9.07 0.26
C THR A 479 -13.18 9.29 -1.16
N THR A 480 -12.68 10.33 -1.84
CA THR A 480 -13.08 10.63 -3.22
C THR A 480 -12.63 9.54 -4.18
N VAL A 481 -11.38 9.09 -4.09
CA VAL A 481 -10.84 7.99 -4.93
C VAL A 481 -11.69 6.73 -4.79
N CYS A 482 -11.89 6.25 -3.54
CA CYS A 482 -12.56 4.99 -3.29
C CYS A 482 -14.06 5.03 -3.66
N SER A 483 -14.75 6.13 -3.36
CA SER A 483 -16.15 6.28 -3.73
C SER A 483 -16.33 6.42 -5.24
N THR A 484 -15.52 7.24 -5.90
CA THR A 484 -15.58 7.38 -7.36
C THR A 484 -15.33 6.03 -8.05
N TYR A 485 -14.33 5.27 -7.58
CA TYR A 485 -14.03 3.95 -8.15
C TYR A 485 -15.24 3.00 -8.08
N VAL A 486 -15.95 2.98 -6.96
CA VAL A 486 -17.17 2.17 -6.79
C VAL A 486 -18.23 2.51 -7.84
N PHE A 487 -18.43 3.79 -8.12
CA PHE A 487 -19.46 4.21 -9.06
C PHE A 487 -19.03 4.08 -10.53
N VAL A 488 -17.75 4.31 -10.84
CA VAL A 488 -17.24 4.33 -12.23
C VAL A 488 -16.83 2.94 -12.72
N SER A 489 -16.23 2.11 -11.84
CA SER A 489 -15.65 0.82 -12.23
C SER A 489 -16.72 -0.14 -12.77
N LYS A 490 -16.43 -0.76 -13.90
CA LYS A 490 -17.32 -1.76 -14.55
C LYS A 490 -17.55 -3.01 -13.70
N GLN A 491 -16.58 -3.33 -12.83
CA GLN A 491 -16.66 -4.47 -11.91
C GLN A 491 -17.57 -4.20 -10.71
N MET A 492 -17.97 -2.93 -10.50
CA MET A 492 -18.88 -2.50 -9.43
C MET A 492 -20.19 -1.95 -10.02
N PHE A 493 -20.45 -0.64 -9.90
CA PHE A 493 -21.71 -0.08 -10.41
C PHE A 493 -21.68 0.28 -11.91
N GLY A 494 -20.53 0.57 -12.49
CA GLY A 494 -20.36 0.81 -13.91
C GLY A 494 -21.12 2.01 -14.47
N LEU A 495 -21.31 3.08 -13.67
CA LEU A 495 -22.12 4.25 -14.06
C LEU A 495 -21.41 5.19 -15.05
N GLY A 496 -20.19 4.86 -15.48
CA GLY A 496 -19.43 5.72 -16.40
C GLY A 496 -19.23 7.13 -15.85
N ASP A 497 -19.39 8.14 -16.70
CA ASP A 497 -19.14 9.55 -16.34
C ASP A 497 -20.05 10.08 -15.22
N VAL A 498 -21.25 9.55 -15.07
CA VAL A 498 -22.15 9.92 -13.98
C VAL A 498 -21.59 9.51 -12.62
N GLY A 499 -20.78 8.45 -12.57
CA GLY A 499 -20.11 7.98 -11.37
C GLY A 499 -19.21 9.02 -10.72
N TYR A 500 -18.60 9.93 -11.50
CA TYR A 500 -17.77 11.02 -10.95
C TYR A 500 -18.57 12.01 -10.11
N PHE A 501 -19.80 12.32 -10.50
CA PHE A 501 -20.68 13.19 -9.72
C PHE A 501 -21.06 12.58 -8.38
N PHE A 502 -21.29 11.27 -8.34
CA PHE A 502 -21.54 10.55 -7.08
C PHE A 502 -20.29 10.55 -6.18
N GLY A 503 -19.10 10.36 -6.75
CA GLY A 503 -17.83 10.46 -6.01
C GLY A 503 -17.63 11.84 -5.38
N LEU A 504 -17.88 12.91 -6.14
CA LEU A 504 -17.85 14.29 -5.63
C LEU A 504 -18.95 14.53 -4.57
N GLY A 505 -20.13 13.95 -4.75
CA GLY A 505 -21.18 13.98 -3.73
C GLY A 505 -20.75 13.37 -2.41
N CYS A 506 -20.06 12.22 -2.45
CA CYS A 506 -19.48 11.58 -1.25
C CYS A 506 -18.44 12.48 -0.57
N LEU A 507 -17.57 13.15 -1.34
CA LEU A 507 -16.64 14.15 -0.81
C LEU A 507 -17.38 15.28 -0.09
N GLY A 508 -18.43 15.85 -0.72
CA GLY A 508 -19.27 16.90 -0.12
C GLY A 508 -19.89 16.46 1.20
N ILE A 509 -20.46 15.25 1.24
CA ILE A 509 -21.04 14.66 2.45
C ILE A 509 -19.97 14.51 3.55
N ALA A 510 -18.79 14.01 3.21
CA ALA A 510 -17.68 13.84 4.15
C ALA A 510 -17.21 15.19 4.73
N CYS A 511 -17.09 16.23 3.90
CA CYS A 511 -16.74 17.58 4.35
C CYS A 511 -17.79 18.17 5.30
N ILE A 512 -19.08 18.07 4.94
CA ILE A 512 -20.18 18.59 5.76
C ILE A 512 -20.24 17.85 7.10
N TRP A 513 -20.13 16.53 7.07
CA TRP A 513 -20.18 15.71 8.28
C TRP A 513 -19.00 15.99 9.21
N PHE A 514 -17.78 16.04 8.67
CA PHE A 514 -16.61 16.41 9.45
C PHE A 514 -16.73 17.80 10.05
N GLY A 515 -17.16 18.80 9.27
CA GLY A 515 -17.34 20.16 9.75
C GLY A 515 -18.39 20.27 10.86
N ALA A 516 -19.51 19.56 10.72
CA ALA A 516 -20.55 19.52 11.76
C ALA A 516 -20.03 18.86 13.06
N TRP A 517 -19.29 17.74 12.93
CA TRP A 517 -18.67 17.05 14.06
C TRP A 517 -17.60 17.92 14.73
N TYR A 518 -16.70 18.53 13.96
CA TYR A 518 -15.62 19.39 14.45
C TYR A 518 -16.15 20.57 15.25
N ASN A 519 -17.19 21.24 14.76
CA ASN A 519 -17.84 22.34 15.48
C ASN A 519 -18.48 21.90 16.81
N LYS A 520 -19.02 20.67 16.86
CA LYS A 520 -19.59 20.10 18.09
C LYS A 520 -18.48 19.77 19.10
N GLU A 521 -17.39 19.15 18.67
CA GLU A 521 -16.26 18.75 19.52
C GLU A 521 -15.58 19.99 20.14
N ASN A 522 -15.33 21.03 19.33
CA ASN A 522 -14.75 22.28 19.84
C ASN A 522 -15.64 23.00 20.86
N LYS A 523 -16.97 22.98 20.69
CA LYS A 523 -17.88 23.55 21.69
C LYS A 523 -17.87 22.78 23.01
N GLN A 524 -17.57 21.50 22.99
CA GLN A 524 -17.47 20.67 24.20
C GLN A 524 -16.12 20.86 24.93
N SER A 525 -15.04 21.15 24.18
CA SER A 525 -13.71 21.39 24.76
C SER A 525 -13.57 22.79 25.41
N ILE A 526 -14.47 23.73 25.10
CA ILE A 526 -14.51 25.10 25.68
C ILE A 526 -15.39 25.16 26.94
N LYS A 527 -16.23 24.17 27.17
CA LYS A 527 -17.01 24.00 28.41
C LYS A 527 -16.26 23.14 29.42
#